data_62cac3ef733531f384f549f7e9ee176c
#
_entry.id   62cac3ef733531f384f549f7e9ee176c
#
_cell.length_a   1.000
_cell.length_b   1.000
_cell.length_c   1.000
_cell.angle_alpha   90.00
_cell.angle_beta   90.00
_cell.angle_gamma   90.00
#
_symmetry.space_group_name_H-M   'P 1'
#
loop_
_entity.id
_entity.type
_entity.pdbx_description
1 polymer ?
#
loop_
_entity_poly.entity_id
_entity_poly.type
_entity_poly.pdbx_seq_one_letter_code
_entity_poly.pdbx_strand_id
1 'polypeptide(L)'
;FLQNIITNDIDKVSFSSSIFSALFTPQGKYLFEFFLIQTKNGYLLDCDNKFTKEIINYLLKYKLRSKIEITDISTDYVIGLISSEKFLDIQESENKTDDTIEFRDSPLFLDPRNKNLGARILSSLEKLHLTIKKLDLKIVKPDTYFAKAHSLGIPIKGIKNLKDQLFGLEANFEEL
;
A
#
# COMPACT_ATOMS: atom_id res chain seq x y z
N PHE A 1 3.57 -2.23 -18.68
CA PHE A 1 2.69 -3.34 -18.33
C PHE A 1 1.62 -2.92 -17.32
N LEU A 2 2.00 -2.53 -16.10
CA LEU A 2 1.03 -2.16 -15.04
C LEU A 2 0.09 -1.03 -15.47
N GLN A 3 0.58 -0.01 -16.16
CA GLN A 3 -0.23 1.13 -16.62
C GLN A 3 -1.50 0.74 -17.38
N ASN A 4 -1.50 -0.40 -18.05
CA ASN A 4 -2.63 -0.85 -18.86
C ASN A 4 -3.72 -1.57 -18.05
N ILE A 5 -3.48 -1.87 -16.77
CA ILE A 5 -4.38 -2.73 -15.98
C ILE A 5 -4.72 -2.15 -14.60
N ILE A 6 -3.97 -1.16 -14.12
CA ILE A 6 -4.23 -0.49 -12.84
C ILE A 6 -5.09 0.75 -13.02
N THR A 7 -5.74 1.19 -11.93
CA THR A 7 -6.66 2.35 -11.94
C THR A 7 -5.96 3.69 -11.75
N ASN A 8 -4.67 3.69 -11.39
CA ASN A 8 -3.90 4.91 -11.18
C ASN A 8 -2.70 4.96 -12.16
N ASP A 9 -2.04 6.10 -12.23
CA ASP A 9 -0.92 6.36 -13.11
C ASP A 9 0.39 5.86 -12.50
N ILE A 10 1.04 4.88 -13.17
CA ILE A 10 2.32 4.31 -12.72
C ILE A 10 3.46 5.33 -12.74
N ASP A 11 3.38 6.36 -13.59
CA ASP A 11 4.42 7.40 -13.69
C ASP A 11 4.46 8.31 -12.45
N LYS A 12 3.42 8.26 -11.60
CA LYS A 12 3.42 8.92 -10.29
C LYS A 12 4.24 8.16 -9.23
N VAL A 13 4.62 6.91 -9.49
CA VAL A 13 5.42 6.11 -8.56
C VAL A 13 6.90 6.43 -8.73
N SER A 14 7.54 6.83 -7.64
CA SER A 14 8.97 7.12 -7.61
C SER A 14 9.55 6.76 -6.24
N PHE A 15 10.83 6.95 -6.03
CA PHE A 15 11.44 6.79 -4.70
C PHE A 15 10.91 7.77 -3.66
N SER A 16 10.29 8.87 -4.09
CA SER A 16 9.70 9.91 -3.25
C SER A 16 8.18 9.86 -3.17
N SER A 17 7.53 9.01 -3.97
CA SER A 17 6.06 8.94 -4.07
C SER A 17 5.58 7.52 -4.29
N SER A 18 4.68 7.06 -3.44
CA SER A 18 3.93 5.80 -3.57
C SER A 18 2.49 6.10 -3.96
N ILE A 19 1.83 5.15 -4.61
CA ILE A 19 0.42 5.30 -4.99
C ILE A 19 -0.44 4.18 -4.41
N PHE A 20 -1.73 4.47 -4.26
CA PHE A 20 -2.78 3.48 -4.11
C PHE A 20 -3.40 3.21 -5.47
N SER A 21 -3.72 1.95 -5.74
CA SER A 21 -4.35 1.56 -6.99
C SER A 21 -5.20 0.31 -6.82
N ALA A 22 -6.06 0.05 -7.80
CA ALA A 22 -6.88 -1.15 -7.84
C ALA A 22 -6.81 -1.85 -9.20
N LEU A 23 -7.28 -3.09 -9.22
CA LEU A 23 -7.58 -3.86 -10.43
C LEU A 23 -9.09 -4.01 -10.53
N PHE A 24 -9.61 -3.75 -11.72
CA PHE A 24 -11.01 -3.91 -12.03
C PHE A 24 -11.22 -4.96 -13.12
N THR A 25 -12.43 -5.51 -13.19
CA THR A 25 -12.85 -6.28 -14.38
C THR A 25 -12.99 -5.33 -15.57
N PRO A 26 -13.03 -5.86 -16.80
CA PRO A 26 -13.32 -5.04 -17.99
C PRO A 26 -14.65 -4.28 -17.91
N GLN A 27 -15.58 -4.71 -17.05
CA GLN A 27 -16.86 -4.06 -16.79
C GLN A 27 -16.81 -3.00 -15.69
N GLY A 28 -15.61 -2.75 -15.11
CA GLY A 28 -15.41 -1.74 -14.06
C GLY A 28 -15.71 -2.23 -12.63
N LYS A 29 -15.88 -3.54 -12.42
CA LYS A 29 -16.11 -4.09 -11.07
C LYS A 29 -14.80 -4.28 -10.31
N TYR A 30 -14.83 -3.97 -9.03
CA TYR A 30 -13.70 -4.14 -8.11
C TYR A 30 -13.22 -5.60 -8.03
N LEU A 31 -11.91 -5.79 -8.14
CA LEU A 31 -11.25 -7.08 -7.93
C LEU A 31 -10.28 -7.04 -6.75
N PHE A 32 -9.29 -6.17 -6.80
CA PHE A 32 -8.22 -6.06 -5.81
C PHE A 32 -7.76 -4.63 -5.66
N GLU A 33 -7.19 -4.31 -4.50
CA GLU A 33 -6.53 -3.06 -4.21
C GLU A 33 -5.13 -3.30 -3.64
N PHE A 34 -4.22 -2.37 -3.84
CA PHE A 34 -2.85 -2.45 -3.34
C PHE A 34 -2.18 -1.07 -3.38
N PHE A 35 -1.09 -0.98 -2.62
CA PHE A 35 -0.15 0.12 -2.76
C PHE A 35 0.99 -0.29 -3.69
N LEU A 36 1.50 0.66 -4.45
CA LEU A 36 2.68 0.51 -5.29
C LEU A 36 3.79 1.41 -4.79
N ILE A 37 4.94 0.80 -4.53
CA ILE A 37 6.12 1.45 -3.99
C ILE A 37 7.30 1.13 -4.90
N GLN A 38 8.07 2.13 -5.30
CA GLN A 38 9.30 1.92 -6.05
C GLN A 38 10.44 1.45 -5.16
N THR A 39 11.20 0.47 -5.66
CA THR A 39 12.44 -0.01 -5.05
C THR A 39 13.56 -0.05 -6.09
N LYS A 40 14.79 -0.31 -5.64
CA LYS A 40 15.95 -0.46 -6.54
C LYS A 40 15.80 -1.59 -7.57
N ASN A 41 14.98 -2.60 -7.24
CA ASN A 41 14.80 -3.81 -8.06
C ASN A 41 13.46 -3.83 -8.82
N GLY A 42 12.66 -2.77 -8.75
CA GLY A 42 11.35 -2.69 -9.39
C GLY A 42 10.29 -2.15 -8.44
N TYR A 43 9.10 -2.72 -8.48
CA TYR A 43 7.96 -2.28 -7.65
C TYR A 43 7.62 -3.32 -6.59
N LEU A 44 7.29 -2.86 -5.38
CA LEU A 44 6.57 -3.65 -4.39
C LEU A 44 5.07 -3.38 -4.50
N LEU A 45 4.27 -4.44 -4.42
CA LEU A 45 2.83 -4.37 -4.27
C LEU A 45 2.47 -4.79 -2.83
N ASP A 46 1.97 -3.84 -2.02
CA ASP A 46 1.42 -4.15 -0.70
C ASP A 46 -0.08 -4.35 -0.82
N CYS A 47 -0.54 -5.58 -0.64
CA CYS A 47 -1.92 -6.00 -0.78
C CYS A 47 -2.36 -6.89 0.41
N ASP A 48 -3.65 -7.22 0.48
CA ASP A 48 -4.11 -8.19 1.47
C ASP A 48 -3.55 -9.59 1.15
N ASN A 49 -2.83 -10.17 2.10
CA ASN A 49 -2.19 -11.48 1.99
C ASN A 49 -3.16 -12.60 1.54
N LYS A 50 -4.44 -12.49 1.86
CA LYS A 50 -5.47 -13.46 1.41
C LYS A 50 -5.60 -13.52 -0.11
N PHE A 51 -5.29 -12.43 -0.81
CA PHE A 51 -5.45 -12.31 -2.25
C PHE A 51 -4.13 -12.38 -3.02
N THR A 52 -2.98 -12.52 -2.36
CA THR A 52 -1.67 -12.53 -3.01
C THR A 52 -1.61 -13.50 -4.20
N LYS A 53 -2.04 -14.74 -4.00
CA LYS A 53 -2.04 -15.75 -5.08
C LYS A 53 -2.97 -15.38 -6.25
N GLU A 54 -4.12 -14.82 -5.95
CA GLU A 54 -5.08 -14.41 -6.97
C GLU A 54 -4.58 -13.21 -7.76
N ILE A 55 -3.96 -12.22 -7.09
CA ILE A 55 -3.35 -11.07 -7.72
C ILE A 55 -2.20 -11.51 -8.64
N ILE A 56 -1.31 -12.39 -8.17
CA ILE A 56 -0.22 -12.94 -8.99
C ILE A 56 -0.78 -13.62 -10.23
N ASN A 57 -1.77 -14.50 -10.08
CA ASN A 57 -2.40 -15.19 -11.21
C ASN A 57 -3.04 -14.21 -12.20
N TYR A 58 -3.69 -13.16 -11.69
CA TYR A 58 -4.26 -12.11 -12.51
C TYR A 58 -3.17 -11.37 -13.30
N LEU A 59 -2.12 -10.93 -12.64
CA LEU A 59 -1.00 -10.22 -13.27
C LEU A 59 -0.29 -11.11 -14.31
N LEU A 60 -0.07 -12.39 -14.02
CA LEU A 60 0.53 -13.35 -14.95
C LEU A 60 -0.31 -13.54 -16.21
N LYS A 61 -1.65 -13.54 -16.08
CA LYS A 61 -2.57 -13.63 -17.21
C LYS A 61 -2.42 -12.47 -18.19
N TYR A 62 -2.15 -11.26 -17.68
CA TYR A 62 -1.99 -10.03 -18.47
C TYR A 62 -0.54 -9.69 -18.80
N LYS A 63 0.43 -10.42 -18.24
CA LYS A 63 1.85 -10.23 -18.51
C LYS A 63 2.23 -10.38 -19.98
N LEU A 64 1.57 -11.32 -20.69
CA LEU A 64 1.80 -11.63 -22.10
C LEU A 64 3.30 -11.78 -22.41
N ARG A 65 3.83 -10.90 -23.31
CA ARG A 65 5.24 -10.90 -23.74
C ARG A 65 6.14 -9.97 -22.93
N SER A 66 5.63 -9.35 -21.86
CA SER A 66 6.42 -8.43 -21.03
C SER A 66 7.54 -9.16 -20.31
N LYS A 67 8.76 -8.65 -20.44
CA LYS A 67 9.96 -9.20 -19.76
C LYS A 67 10.01 -8.73 -18.31
N ILE A 68 9.11 -9.23 -17.47
CA ILE A 68 9.02 -8.94 -16.04
C ILE A 68 8.98 -10.23 -15.25
N GLU A 69 9.42 -10.18 -14.02
CA GLU A 69 9.27 -11.23 -13.02
C GLU A 69 8.26 -10.77 -11.97
N ILE A 70 7.46 -11.71 -11.45
CA ILE A 70 6.48 -11.45 -10.39
C ILE A 70 6.71 -12.52 -9.32
N THR A 71 7.15 -12.08 -8.15
CA THR A 71 7.56 -12.97 -7.05
C THR A 71 6.75 -12.66 -5.80
N ASP A 72 6.26 -13.70 -5.12
CA ASP A 72 5.67 -13.57 -3.78
C ASP A 72 6.79 -13.50 -2.74
N ILE A 73 6.88 -12.35 -2.06
CA ILE A 73 7.84 -12.09 -0.98
C ILE A 73 7.11 -11.76 0.32
N SER A 74 5.84 -12.16 0.46
CA SER A 74 5.00 -11.85 1.62
C SER A 74 5.58 -12.34 2.94
N THR A 75 6.42 -13.38 2.92
CA THR A 75 7.08 -13.91 4.12
C THR A 75 8.20 -13.03 4.64
N ASP A 76 8.76 -12.16 3.81
CA ASP A 76 9.92 -11.33 4.15
C ASP A 76 9.52 -10.02 4.79
N TYR A 77 8.22 -9.67 4.72
CA TYR A 77 7.71 -8.37 5.15
C TYR A 77 6.55 -8.48 6.13
N VAL A 78 6.52 -7.53 7.03
CA VAL A 78 5.36 -7.17 7.87
C VAL A 78 5.06 -5.69 7.70
N ILE A 79 3.79 -5.32 7.88
CA ILE A 79 3.33 -3.95 7.71
C ILE A 79 3.11 -3.33 9.09
N GLY A 80 3.83 -2.23 9.36
CA GLY A 80 3.55 -1.35 10.49
C GLY A 80 2.77 -0.12 10.04
N LEU A 81 1.86 0.35 10.89
CA LEU A 81 1.13 1.61 10.68
C LEU A 81 1.49 2.58 11.80
N ILE A 82 1.83 3.81 11.45
CA ILE A 82 2.15 4.89 12.38
C ILE A 82 1.30 6.13 12.10
N SER A 83 1.18 7.02 13.07
CA SER A 83 0.46 8.28 12.86
C SER A 83 1.21 9.22 11.90
N SER A 84 0.48 10.18 11.32
CA SER A 84 1.08 11.20 10.44
C SER A 84 2.09 12.04 11.19
N GLU A 85 1.80 12.40 12.45
CA GLU A 85 2.74 13.17 13.30
C GLU A 85 4.05 12.40 13.46
N LYS A 86 3.96 11.06 13.74
CA LYS A 86 5.17 10.25 13.91
C LYS A 86 5.96 10.07 12.62
N PHE A 87 5.29 10.04 11.48
CA PHE A 87 5.95 10.10 10.19
C PHE A 87 6.72 11.39 9.99
N LEU A 88 6.12 12.55 10.31
CA LEU A 88 6.77 13.86 10.21
C LEU A 88 8.00 13.98 11.13
N ASP A 89 7.91 13.47 12.38
CA ASP A 89 9.07 13.41 13.29
C ASP A 89 10.24 12.63 12.66
N ILE A 90 9.93 11.47 12.04
CA ILE A 90 10.95 10.65 11.37
C ILE A 90 11.51 11.38 10.15
N GLN A 91 10.65 11.96 9.33
CA GLN A 91 11.00 12.68 8.11
C GLN A 91 11.96 13.84 8.43
N GLU A 92 11.67 14.62 9.48
CA GLU A 92 12.52 15.70 9.97
C GLU A 92 13.87 15.16 10.48
N SER A 93 13.87 14.10 11.29
CA SER A 93 15.09 13.50 11.83
C SER A 93 16.03 12.92 10.76
N GLU A 94 15.48 12.51 9.62
CA GLU A 94 16.23 11.97 8.47
C GLU A 94 16.55 13.05 7.41
N ASN A 95 16.19 14.33 7.65
CA ASN A 95 16.31 15.44 6.69
C ASN A 95 15.66 15.13 5.33
N LYS A 96 14.47 14.54 5.36
CA LYS A 96 13.65 14.20 4.19
C LYS A 96 12.44 15.12 4.10
N THR A 97 11.85 15.23 2.92
CA THR A 97 10.65 16.06 2.66
C THR A 97 9.58 15.33 1.85
N ASP A 98 9.89 14.13 1.38
CA ASP A 98 9.05 13.36 0.47
C ASP A 98 7.98 12.55 1.21
N ASP A 99 6.85 12.30 0.57
CA ASP A 99 5.77 11.47 1.12
C ASP A 99 6.15 9.98 1.22
N THR A 100 7.16 9.55 0.46
CA THR A 100 7.78 8.23 0.56
C THR A 100 9.27 8.40 0.83
N ILE A 101 9.77 7.73 1.86
CA ILE A 101 11.16 7.77 2.27
C ILE A 101 11.68 6.36 2.54
N GLU A 102 12.99 6.18 2.43
CA GLU A 102 13.66 4.99 2.96
C GLU A 102 14.05 5.27 4.42
N PHE A 103 13.54 4.47 5.34
CA PHE A 103 13.86 4.52 6.77
C PHE A 103 14.37 3.16 7.22
N ARG A 104 15.65 3.09 7.61
CA ARG A 104 16.33 1.85 8.03
C ARG A 104 16.21 0.71 6.98
N ASP A 105 16.52 1.03 5.74
CA ASP A 105 16.38 0.15 4.58
C ASP A 105 14.96 -0.42 4.39
N SER A 106 13.96 0.32 4.81
CA SER A 106 12.55 -0.07 4.69
C SER A 106 11.77 1.08 4.08
N PRO A 107 10.89 0.83 3.09
CA PRO A 107 10.00 1.85 2.59
C PRO A 107 9.04 2.31 3.70
N LEU A 108 8.98 3.60 3.91
CA LEU A 108 8.03 4.27 4.81
C LEU A 108 7.33 5.39 4.04
N PHE A 109 6.01 5.34 3.94
CA PHE A 109 5.26 6.31 3.15
C PHE A 109 3.92 6.69 3.79
N LEU A 110 3.53 7.96 3.60
CA LEU A 110 2.19 8.44 3.95
C LEU A 110 1.14 7.72 3.11
N ASP A 111 0.00 7.40 3.70
CA ASP A 111 -1.09 6.75 2.98
C ASP A 111 -1.58 7.66 1.84
N PRO A 112 -1.39 7.27 0.56
CA PRO A 112 -1.71 8.13 -0.57
C PRO A 112 -3.22 8.35 -0.75
N ARG A 113 -4.08 7.56 -0.11
CA ARG A 113 -5.53 7.76 -0.10
C ARG A 113 -5.92 8.97 0.74
N ASN A 114 -5.26 9.15 1.89
CA ASN A 114 -5.42 10.31 2.76
C ASN A 114 -4.27 10.36 3.77
N LYS A 115 -3.46 11.41 3.72
CA LYS A 115 -2.29 11.57 4.61
C LYS A 115 -2.66 11.58 6.10
N ASN A 116 -3.89 11.98 6.44
CA ASN A 116 -4.37 11.95 7.81
C ASN A 116 -4.55 10.52 8.35
N LEU A 117 -4.63 9.50 7.48
CA LEU A 117 -4.71 8.11 7.92
C LEU A 117 -3.42 7.63 8.59
N GLY A 118 -2.30 8.25 8.27
CA GLY A 118 -0.98 7.95 8.81
C GLY A 118 -0.04 7.43 7.73
N ALA A 119 1.00 6.73 8.15
CA ALA A 119 2.01 6.18 7.26
C ALA A 119 2.16 4.66 7.44
N ARG A 120 2.68 4.03 6.39
CA ARG A 120 2.92 2.58 6.32
C ARG A 120 4.42 2.33 6.20
N ILE A 121 4.92 1.38 6.99
CA ILE A 121 6.28 0.87 6.89
C ILE A 121 6.25 -0.60 6.47
N LEU A 122 6.97 -0.95 5.41
CA LEU A 122 7.15 -2.32 4.95
C LEU A 122 8.54 -2.79 5.39
N SER A 123 8.60 -3.72 6.34
CA SER A 123 9.86 -4.08 6.96
C SER A 123 9.88 -5.56 7.35
N SER A 124 11.07 -6.12 7.59
CA SER A 124 11.14 -7.41 8.28
C SER A 124 10.64 -7.27 9.73
N LEU A 125 10.16 -8.38 10.29
CA LEU A 125 9.66 -8.39 11.68
C LEU A 125 10.73 -7.90 12.68
N GLU A 126 11.99 -8.28 12.47
CA GLU A 126 13.11 -7.86 13.31
C GLU A 126 13.33 -6.34 13.26
N LYS A 127 13.43 -5.77 12.06
CA LYS A 127 13.61 -4.32 11.86
C LYS A 127 12.44 -3.53 12.43
N LEU A 128 11.20 -4.02 12.25
CA LEU A 128 10.02 -3.38 12.80
C LEU A 128 10.06 -3.37 14.33
N HIS A 129 10.45 -4.49 14.95
CA HIS A 129 10.61 -4.57 16.42
C HIS A 129 11.65 -3.58 16.96
N LEU A 130 12.81 -3.48 16.28
CA LEU A 130 13.83 -2.50 16.63
C LEU A 130 13.34 -1.05 16.45
N THR A 131 12.54 -0.80 15.43
CA THR A 131 11.94 0.52 15.19
C THR A 131 10.96 0.90 16.30
N ILE A 132 10.08 -0.02 16.72
CA ILE A 132 9.15 0.18 17.83
C ILE A 132 9.90 0.55 19.09
N LYS A 133 10.95 -0.19 19.45
CA LYS A 133 11.77 0.09 20.62
C LYS A 133 12.48 1.44 20.54
N LYS A 134 13.16 1.74 19.42
CA LYS A 134 13.95 2.97 19.28
C LYS A 134 13.09 4.23 19.32
N LEU A 135 11.88 4.17 18.77
CA LEU A 135 10.95 5.30 18.71
C LEU A 135 9.96 5.33 19.88
N ASP A 136 10.11 4.43 20.86
CA ASP A 136 9.21 4.27 22.01
C ASP A 136 7.73 4.24 21.62
N LEU A 137 7.41 3.44 20.58
CA LEU A 137 6.06 3.36 20.04
C LEU A 137 5.20 2.41 20.87
N LYS A 138 3.97 2.83 21.14
CA LYS A 138 2.94 1.98 21.77
C LYS A 138 2.12 1.27 20.69
N ILE A 139 2.05 -0.06 20.77
CA ILE A 139 1.20 -0.85 19.89
C ILE A 139 -0.26 -0.66 20.32
N VAL A 140 -1.10 -0.26 19.38
CA VAL A 140 -2.54 -0.08 19.55
C VAL A 140 -3.32 -1.18 18.84
N LYS A 141 -4.61 -1.33 19.18
CA LYS A 141 -5.48 -2.31 18.50
C LYS A 141 -5.75 -1.88 17.06
N PRO A 142 -5.84 -2.82 16.11
CA PRO A 142 -6.15 -2.53 14.70
C PRO A 142 -7.47 -1.76 14.51
N ASP A 143 -8.45 -1.94 15.40
CA ASP A 143 -9.75 -1.25 15.30
C ASP A 143 -9.61 0.28 15.36
N THR A 144 -8.57 0.81 16.01
CA THR A 144 -8.28 2.25 16.02
C THR A 144 -7.99 2.77 14.60
N TYR A 145 -7.23 2.02 13.80
CA TYR A 145 -6.95 2.35 12.42
C TYR A 145 -8.22 2.26 11.54
N PHE A 146 -9.01 1.20 11.72
CA PHE A 146 -10.25 1.03 10.95
C PHE A 146 -11.28 2.13 11.26
N ALA A 147 -11.43 2.51 12.54
CA ALA A 147 -12.32 3.60 12.93
C ALA A 147 -11.89 4.93 12.29
N LYS A 148 -10.59 5.21 12.28
CA LYS A 148 -10.04 6.42 11.63
C LYS A 148 -10.26 6.40 10.12
N ALA A 149 -10.05 5.26 9.46
CA ALA A 149 -10.30 5.13 8.02
C ALA A 149 -11.76 5.37 7.66
N HIS A 150 -12.68 4.80 8.44
CA HIS A 150 -14.12 5.02 8.26
C HIS A 150 -14.51 6.49 8.44
N SER A 151 -13.94 7.19 9.44
CA SER A 151 -14.20 8.63 9.65
C SER A 151 -13.69 9.51 8.50
N LEU A 152 -12.73 9.02 7.72
CA LEU A 152 -12.18 9.68 6.54
C LEU A 152 -12.84 9.22 5.22
N GLY A 153 -13.89 8.39 5.29
CA GLY A 153 -14.57 7.88 4.11
C GLY A 153 -13.79 6.84 3.31
N ILE A 154 -12.73 6.24 3.91
CA ILE A 154 -11.87 5.27 3.23
C ILE A 154 -12.38 3.85 3.50
N PRO A 155 -12.86 3.13 2.47
CA PRO A 155 -13.35 1.77 2.62
C PRO A 155 -12.19 0.78 2.73
N ILE A 156 -11.88 0.32 3.93
CA ILE A 156 -10.83 -0.68 4.16
C ILE A 156 -11.40 -2.05 4.53
N LYS A 157 -12.42 -2.05 5.41
CA LYS A 157 -13.00 -3.28 5.95
C LYS A 157 -14.34 -3.56 5.28
N GLY A 158 -14.47 -4.74 4.70
CA GLY A 158 -15.74 -5.16 4.07
C GLY A 158 -15.77 -5.07 2.55
N ILE A 159 -15.09 -4.10 1.94
CA ILE A 159 -15.05 -3.96 0.47
C ILE A 159 -14.57 -5.26 -0.22
N LYS A 160 -13.65 -5.97 0.40
CA LYS A 160 -13.09 -7.23 -0.12
C LYS A 160 -14.11 -8.35 -0.25
N ASN A 161 -15.21 -8.28 0.52
CA ASN A 161 -16.31 -9.23 0.42
C ASN A 161 -17.22 -8.94 -0.79
N LEU A 162 -17.07 -7.76 -1.40
CA LEU A 162 -17.84 -7.29 -2.55
C LEU A 162 -17.07 -7.40 -3.87
N LYS A 163 -15.99 -8.18 -3.87
CA LYS A 163 -15.21 -8.49 -5.06
C LYS A 163 -16.14 -9.00 -6.17
N ASP A 164 -15.91 -8.46 -7.39
CA ASP A 164 -16.70 -8.76 -8.60
C ASP A 164 -18.20 -8.39 -8.51
N GLN A 165 -18.60 -7.65 -7.48
CA GLN A 165 -19.96 -7.19 -7.27
C GLN A 165 -20.08 -5.67 -7.28
N LEU A 166 -19.10 -4.99 -6.65
CA LEU A 166 -19.06 -3.55 -6.44
C LEU A 166 -18.39 -2.85 -7.62
N PHE A 167 -19.00 -1.77 -8.12
CA PHE A 167 -18.30 -0.87 -9.05
C PHE A 167 -17.35 0.07 -8.29
N GLY A 168 -16.26 0.49 -8.96
CA GLY A 168 -15.26 1.37 -8.34
C GLY A 168 -15.85 2.66 -7.78
N LEU A 169 -16.81 3.27 -8.48
CA LEU A 169 -17.49 4.48 -8.04
C LEU A 169 -18.27 4.29 -6.74
N GLU A 170 -18.92 3.15 -6.55
CA GLU A 170 -19.69 2.81 -5.34
C GLU A 170 -18.77 2.64 -4.11
N ALA A 171 -17.46 2.45 -4.34
CA ALA A 171 -16.44 2.31 -3.31
C ALA A 171 -15.63 3.58 -3.09
N ASN A 172 -16.06 4.71 -3.60
CA ASN A 172 -15.35 6.00 -3.48
C ASN A 172 -13.93 6.00 -4.09
N PHE A 173 -13.69 5.18 -5.12
CA PHE A 173 -12.38 5.11 -5.76
C PHE A 173 -12.07 6.32 -6.66
N GLU A 174 -13.02 7.23 -6.90
CA GLU A 174 -12.76 8.51 -7.60
C GLU A 174 -11.90 9.46 -6.76
N GLU A 175 -11.99 9.34 -5.44
CA GLU A 175 -11.26 10.19 -4.48
C GLU A 175 -9.90 9.60 -4.07
N LEU A 176 -9.57 8.40 -4.57
CA LEU A 176 -8.43 7.60 -4.07
C LEU A 176 -7.28 7.48 -5.09
#